data_7200dec3567c1936b951a4c453b6f158
#
_entry.id   7200dec3567c1936b951a4c453b6f158
#
_cell.length_a   1.000
_cell.length_b   1.000
_cell.length_c   1.000
_cell.angle_alpha   90.00
_cell.angle_beta   90.00
_cell.angle_gamma   90.00
#
_symmetry.space_group_name_H-M   'P 1'
#
loop_
_entity.id
_entity.type
_entity.pdbx_description
1 polymer ?
#
loop_
_entity_poly.entity_id
_entity_poly.type
_entity_poly.pdbx_seq_one_letter_code
_entity_poly.pdbx_strand_id
1 'polypeptide(L)'
;DARALYHHAQAASALATAEMRHQLTSDLGVRWRPGRKSGWEIDGITNQVVGEFSKRRNEIDDALRELEEEIGRGAHPGEVEHIVLRTRPAKNHTPADDLITSWRERAARHGLIPDRLAALSGHQSQGQEVNEAALFESLAGAEGICSGGSVFSRSEALVAMANHPVPAADGEQAQPLLCGASRLIELTDQFLASEHVVALTDADEPLYTTVEMLGVQDRIAARFTKGLHRGAHLTPDDHVEAALERHAHLTGEQRRLVTEWCQRGHRFQAAIGRAGAGKTTTVAACADAWTAAGYRVLGAAVKGEATRTLAAATGIDCETVAWYLVHTDPQSLPLDSRTILVVDEASTLSDRDLDTLMEMAATTGASLRLIGDPAQHGAIAAVQGDRDAADSGFTGVLQPIAVEVAPHAAAVPGLVS
;
A
#
# COMPACT_ATOMS: atom_id res chain seq x y z
N ASP A 1 15.47 -9.44 23.38
CA ASP A 1 15.66 -8.26 22.56
C ASP A 1 14.33 -7.53 22.38
N ALA A 2 14.25 -6.25 22.73
CA ALA A 2 13.01 -5.47 22.66
C ALA A 2 12.49 -5.34 21.22
N ARG A 3 13.37 -5.39 20.21
CA ARG A 3 12.96 -5.32 18.79
C ARG A 3 12.17 -6.55 18.37
N ALA A 4 12.56 -7.76 18.81
CA ALA A 4 11.83 -8.99 18.53
C ALA A 4 10.40 -8.94 19.13
N LEU A 5 10.24 -8.39 20.35
CA LEU A 5 8.92 -8.18 20.94
C LEU A 5 8.03 -7.22 20.11
N TYR A 6 8.62 -6.17 19.55
CA TYR A 6 7.89 -5.24 18.69
C TYR A 6 7.46 -5.89 17.36
N HIS A 7 8.35 -6.67 16.74
CA HIS A 7 8.04 -7.38 15.49
C HIS A 7 6.89 -8.37 15.65
N HIS A 8 6.80 -9.04 16.79
CA HIS A 8 5.75 -10.03 17.03
C HIS A 8 4.53 -9.49 17.77
N ALA A 9 4.55 -8.24 18.24
CA ALA A 9 3.46 -7.67 19.04
C ALA A 9 2.10 -7.67 18.31
N GLN A 10 2.10 -7.35 17.02
CA GLN A 10 0.87 -7.35 16.21
C GLN A 10 0.33 -8.77 16.02
N ALA A 11 1.19 -9.74 15.72
CA ALA A 11 0.82 -11.13 15.57
C ALA A 11 0.28 -11.72 16.90
N ALA A 12 0.95 -11.44 18.02
CA ALA A 12 0.48 -11.84 19.33
C ALA A 12 -0.89 -11.23 19.69
N SER A 13 -1.09 -9.95 19.37
CA SER A 13 -2.39 -9.28 19.54
C SER A 13 -3.47 -9.88 18.66
N ALA A 14 -3.16 -10.23 17.42
CA ALA A 14 -4.09 -10.88 16.51
C ALA A 14 -4.52 -12.26 17.00
N LEU A 15 -3.55 -13.07 17.48
CA LEU A 15 -3.83 -14.37 18.09
C LEU A 15 -4.73 -14.26 19.32
N ALA A 16 -4.40 -13.34 20.26
CA ALA A 16 -5.19 -13.13 21.46
C ALA A 16 -6.62 -12.66 21.13
N THR A 17 -6.76 -11.81 20.11
CA THR A 17 -8.06 -11.33 19.67
C THR A 17 -8.87 -12.42 18.97
N ALA A 18 -8.23 -13.27 18.16
CA ALA A 18 -8.90 -14.41 17.51
C ALA A 18 -9.37 -15.43 18.56
N GLU A 19 -8.52 -15.76 19.53
CA GLU A 19 -8.88 -16.64 20.63
C GLU A 19 -10.06 -16.10 21.45
N MET A 20 -10.02 -14.82 21.80
CA MET A 20 -11.11 -14.15 22.49
C MET A 20 -12.41 -14.19 21.67
N ARG A 21 -12.35 -13.96 20.37
CA ARG A 21 -13.53 -14.06 19.48
C ARG A 21 -14.09 -15.48 19.47
N HIS A 22 -13.21 -16.46 19.34
CA HIS A 22 -13.59 -17.87 19.36
C HIS A 22 -14.31 -18.24 20.66
N GLN A 23 -13.74 -17.89 21.81
CA GLN A 23 -14.33 -18.16 23.12
C GLN A 23 -15.68 -17.43 23.32
N LEU A 24 -15.74 -16.14 22.97
CA LEU A 24 -17.00 -15.38 23.10
C LEU A 24 -18.11 -15.94 22.20
N THR A 25 -17.74 -16.44 21.01
CA THR A 25 -18.71 -17.07 20.12
C THR A 25 -19.16 -18.43 20.65
N SER A 26 -18.22 -19.28 21.11
CA SER A 26 -18.54 -20.62 21.62
C SER A 26 -19.30 -20.59 22.95
N ASP A 27 -18.89 -19.72 23.88
CA ASP A 27 -19.43 -19.71 25.23
C ASP A 27 -20.68 -18.86 25.36
N LEU A 28 -20.77 -17.75 24.63
CA LEU A 28 -21.88 -16.80 24.73
C LEU A 28 -22.75 -16.73 23.48
N GLY A 29 -22.35 -17.30 22.36
CA GLY A 29 -23.11 -17.25 21.11
C GLY A 29 -23.26 -15.84 20.55
N VAL A 30 -22.20 -15.01 20.61
CA VAL A 30 -22.20 -13.67 20.02
C VAL A 30 -21.97 -13.71 18.52
N ARG A 31 -22.52 -12.73 17.79
CA ARG A 31 -22.24 -12.49 16.37
C ARG A 31 -21.29 -11.31 16.20
N TRP A 32 -20.62 -11.27 15.04
CA TRP A 32 -19.64 -10.26 14.72
C TRP A 32 -20.06 -9.43 13.51
N ARG A 33 -19.60 -8.19 13.46
CA ARG A 33 -19.75 -7.31 12.30
C ARG A 33 -18.41 -6.62 12.01
N PRO A 34 -18.16 -6.17 10.77
CA PRO A 34 -16.98 -5.36 10.47
C PRO A 34 -16.93 -4.09 11.33
N GLY A 35 -15.77 -3.82 11.91
CA GLY A 35 -15.52 -2.61 12.68
C GLY A 35 -15.29 -1.38 11.78
N ARG A 36 -15.28 -0.19 12.36
CA ARG A 36 -15.19 1.07 11.62
C ARG A 36 -13.87 1.29 10.88
N LYS A 37 -12.75 0.82 11.43
CA LYS A 37 -11.41 1.05 10.84
C LYS A 37 -10.81 -0.25 10.30
N SER A 38 -10.72 -1.23 11.13
CA SER A 38 -10.27 -2.58 10.82
C SER A 38 -10.64 -3.49 11.98
N GLY A 39 -10.79 -4.79 11.71
CA GLY A 39 -11.15 -5.78 12.71
C GLY A 39 -12.66 -5.91 12.88
N TRP A 40 -13.08 -6.52 13.98
CA TRP A 40 -14.43 -7.01 14.18
C TRP A 40 -15.01 -6.52 15.50
N GLU A 41 -16.28 -6.14 15.48
CA GLU A 41 -17.06 -5.70 16.64
C GLU A 41 -18.21 -6.67 16.88
N ILE A 42 -18.64 -6.81 18.14
CA ILE A 42 -19.84 -7.61 18.46
C ILE A 42 -21.05 -6.93 17.81
N ASP A 43 -21.79 -7.68 17.03
CA ASP A 43 -23.01 -7.19 16.38
C ASP A 43 -24.06 -6.83 17.43
N GLY A 44 -24.81 -5.75 17.18
CA GLY A 44 -25.78 -5.18 18.12
C GLY A 44 -25.19 -4.24 19.19
N ILE A 45 -23.87 -4.13 19.34
CA ILE A 45 -23.25 -3.07 20.15
C ILE A 45 -23.18 -1.78 19.34
N THR A 46 -23.81 -0.72 19.86
CA THR A 46 -23.86 0.57 19.13
C THR A 46 -22.51 1.29 19.13
N ASN A 47 -22.29 2.09 18.10
CA ASN A 47 -21.08 2.92 17.99
C ASN A 47 -20.91 3.90 19.17
N GLN A 48 -22.00 4.30 19.82
CA GLN A 48 -21.95 5.15 21.02
C GLN A 48 -21.33 4.41 22.20
N VAL A 49 -21.70 3.14 22.40
CA VAL A 49 -21.08 2.28 23.42
C VAL A 49 -19.60 2.06 23.09
N VAL A 50 -19.27 1.70 21.86
CA VAL A 50 -17.86 1.53 21.45
C VAL A 50 -17.05 2.80 21.71
N GLY A 51 -17.57 3.97 21.33
CA GLY A 51 -16.93 5.27 21.57
C GLY A 51 -16.72 5.57 23.05
N GLU A 52 -17.72 5.27 23.91
CA GLU A 52 -17.61 5.47 25.36
C GLU A 52 -16.49 4.65 26.00
N PHE A 53 -16.24 3.44 25.50
CA PHE A 53 -15.18 2.56 26.01
C PHE A 53 -13.83 2.72 25.29
N SER A 54 -13.78 3.46 24.17
CA SER A 54 -12.56 3.77 23.41
C SER A 54 -11.98 5.14 23.76
N LYS A 55 -12.18 5.63 24.97
CA LYS A 55 -11.78 7.01 25.39
C LYS A 55 -10.34 7.34 25.06
N ARG A 56 -9.42 6.45 25.39
CA ARG A 56 -7.99 6.68 25.11
C ARG A 56 -7.72 6.87 23.63
N ARG A 57 -8.37 6.10 22.76
CA ARG A 57 -8.20 6.23 21.32
C ARG A 57 -8.75 7.58 20.84
N ASN A 58 -9.89 7.98 21.36
CA ASN A 58 -10.49 9.27 21.04
C ASN A 58 -9.60 10.42 21.51
N GLU A 59 -9.04 10.36 22.71
CA GLU A 59 -8.09 11.36 23.25
C GLU A 59 -6.82 11.49 22.39
N ILE A 60 -6.28 10.35 21.89
CA ILE A 60 -5.15 10.34 20.97
C ILE A 60 -5.54 10.95 19.62
N ASP A 61 -6.67 10.52 19.04
CA ASP A 61 -7.15 11.01 17.75
C ASP A 61 -7.48 12.51 17.80
N ASP A 62 -8.03 13.01 18.90
CA ASP A 62 -8.31 14.44 19.11
C ASP A 62 -7.01 15.25 19.25
N ALA A 63 -6.06 14.78 20.06
CA ALA A 63 -4.77 15.44 20.23
C ALA A 63 -3.90 15.42 18.96
N LEU A 64 -4.03 14.37 18.13
CA LEU A 64 -3.40 14.32 16.81
C LEU A 64 -4.00 15.35 15.86
N ARG A 65 -5.33 15.48 15.86
CA ARG A 65 -6.03 16.45 15.01
C ARG A 65 -5.65 17.89 15.40
N GLU A 66 -5.61 18.20 16.70
CA GLU A 66 -5.15 19.50 17.18
C GLU A 66 -3.72 19.80 16.73
N LEU A 67 -2.81 18.82 16.84
CA LEU A 67 -1.43 18.99 16.37
C LEU A 67 -1.39 19.21 14.86
N GLU A 68 -2.09 18.41 14.07
CA GLU A 68 -2.11 18.51 12.60
C GLU A 68 -2.69 19.85 12.13
N GLU A 69 -3.70 20.37 12.82
CA GLU A 69 -4.25 21.71 12.59
C GLU A 69 -3.22 22.82 12.92
N GLU A 70 -2.47 22.67 14.03
CA GLU A 70 -1.43 23.62 14.45
C GLU A 70 -0.25 23.67 13.48
N ILE A 71 0.22 22.49 13.03
CA ILE A 71 1.40 22.39 12.15
C ILE A 71 1.07 22.48 10.66
N GLY A 72 -0.22 22.43 10.29
CA GLY A 72 -0.69 22.53 8.89
C GLY A 72 -0.32 21.33 8.00
N ARG A 73 0.05 20.19 8.60
CA ARG A 73 0.41 18.94 7.90
C ARG A 73 0.06 17.71 8.74
N GLY A 74 0.09 16.53 8.13
CA GLY A 74 0.01 15.27 8.86
C GLY A 74 1.16 15.07 9.86
N ALA A 75 0.86 14.44 10.99
CA ALA A 75 1.83 14.18 12.04
C ALA A 75 2.85 13.10 11.62
N HIS A 76 4.13 13.32 11.90
CA HIS A 76 5.18 12.32 11.70
C HIS A 76 5.10 11.21 12.76
N PRO A 77 5.62 9.99 12.49
CA PRO A 77 5.58 8.86 13.43
C PRO A 77 6.09 9.20 14.84
N GLY A 78 7.17 9.99 14.96
CA GLY A 78 7.69 10.43 16.26
C GLY A 78 6.78 11.40 17.00
N GLU A 79 6.03 12.25 16.30
CA GLU A 79 5.02 13.16 16.88
C GLU A 79 3.81 12.36 17.35
N VAL A 80 3.39 11.35 16.59
CA VAL A 80 2.33 10.42 16.99
C VAL A 80 2.73 9.67 18.25
N GLU A 81 3.95 9.15 18.33
CA GLU A 81 4.47 8.45 19.51
C GLU A 81 4.51 9.39 20.72
N HIS A 82 4.95 10.62 20.54
CA HIS A 82 4.95 11.63 21.62
C HIS A 82 3.54 11.90 22.16
N ILE A 83 2.52 12.03 21.29
CA ILE A 83 1.12 12.22 21.69
C ILE A 83 0.62 10.98 22.43
N VAL A 84 0.88 9.79 21.93
CA VAL A 84 0.50 8.53 22.59
C VAL A 84 1.10 8.43 23.99
N LEU A 85 2.34 8.84 24.19
CA LEU A 85 2.98 8.88 25.50
C LEU A 85 2.41 9.98 26.40
N ARG A 86 2.20 11.18 25.87
CA ARG A 86 1.69 12.36 26.62
C ARG A 86 0.26 12.14 27.12
N THR A 87 -0.60 11.53 26.32
CA THR A 87 -1.99 11.25 26.66
C THR A 87 -2.16 10.04 27.59
N ARG A 88 -1.06 9.37 27.99
CA ARG A 88 -1.15 8.19 28.84
C ARG A 88 -1.54 8.58 30.26
N PRO A 89 -2.73 8.17 30.74
CA PRO A 89 -3.15 8.47 32.12
C PRO A 89 -2.25 7.75 33.13
N ALA A 90 -2.10 8.35 34.31
CA ALA A 90 -1.46 7.68 35.43
C ALA A 90 -2.21 6.39 35.80
N LYS A 91 -1.48 5.35 36.19
CA LYS A 91 -2.08 4.10 36.63
C LYS A 91 -2.84 4.33 37.95
N ASN A 92 -4.16 4.17 37.90
CA ASN A 92 -5.01 4.14 39.09
C ASN A 92 -5.32 2.70 39.47
N HIS A 93 -5.12 2.37 40.74
CA HIS A 93 -5.51 1.07 41.31
C HIS A 93 -6.95 1.17 41.81
N THR A 94 -7.91 1.02 40.90
CA THR A 94 -9.33 0.91 41.25
C THR A 94 -9.68 -0.54 41.48
N PRO A 95 -10.35 -0.94 42.56
CA PRO A 95 -10.82 -2.31 42.76
C PRO A 95 -11.68 -2.81 41.59
N ALA A 96 -11.60 -4.11 41.28
CA ALA A 96 -12.30 -4.68 40.13
C ALA A 96 -13.82 -4.51 40.18
N ASP A 97 -14.40 -4.63 41.36
CA ASP A 97 -15.87 -4.48 41.59
C ASP A 97 -16.33 -3.06 41.29
N ASP A 98 -15.54 -2.05 41.69
CA ASP A 98 -15.82 -0.64 41.39
C ASP A 98 -15.73 -0.34 39.89
N LEU A 99 -14.73 -0.94 39.22
CA LEU A 99 -14.60 -0.84 37.77
C LEU A 99 -15.79 -1.46 37.04
N ILE A 100 -16.20 -2.65 37.44
CA ILE A 100 -17.36 -3.35 36.83
C ILE A 100 -18.63 -2.53 37.03
N THR A 101 -18.85 -1.98 38.22
CA THR A 101 -20.00 -1.13 38.53
C THR A 101 -19.98 0.12 37.62
N SER A 102 -18.85 0.83 37.59
CA SER A 102 -18.68 2.00 36.73
C SER A 102 -18.91 1.68 35.23
N TRP A 103 -18.40 0.55 34.74
CA TRP A 103 -18.61 0.12 33.36
C TRP A 103 -20.08 -0.17 33.06
N ARG A 104 -20.80 -0.82 33.97
CA ARG A 104 -22.24 -1.10 33.80
C ARG A 104 -23.05 0.21 33.75
N GLU A 105 -22.76 1.15 34.62
CA GLU A 105 -23.43 2.45 34.62
C GLU A 105 -23.16 3.25 33.34
N ARG A 106 -21.92 3.21 32.86
CA ARG A 106 -21.54 3.88 31.61
C ARG A 106 -22.21 3.21 30.41
N ALA A 107 -22.22 1.89 30.32
CA ALA A 107 -22.88 1.13 29.27
C ALA A 107 -24.40 1.40 29.26
N ALA A 108 -25.05 1.43 30.44
CA ALA A 108 -26.48 1.69 30.57
C ALA A 108 -26.87 3.09 30.07
N ARG A 109 -26.01 4.10 30.24
CA ARG A 109 -26.25 5.46 29.70
C ARG A 109 -26.39 5.49 28.19
N HIS A 110 -25.79 4.54 27.50
CA HIS A 110 -25.87 4.38 26.05
C HIS A 110 -26.81 3.23 25.63
N GLY A 111 -27.70 2.82 26.53
CA GLY A 111 -28.76 1.84 26.27
C GLY A 111 -28.31 0.39 26.28
N LEU A 112 -27.06 0.08 26.70
CA LEU A 112 -26.61 -1.29 26.88
C LEU A 112 -26.97 -1.77 28.29
N ILE A 113 -28.21 -2.18 28.43
CA ILE A 113 -28.81 -2.70 29.66
C ILE A 113 -28.78 -4.25 29.64
N PRO A 114 -29.00 -4.93 30.80
CA PRO A 114 -28.94 -6.40 30.90
C PRO A 114 -29.78 -7.14 29.88
N ASP A 115 -31.01 -6.72 29.60
CA ASP A 115 -31.86 -7.37 28.61
C ASP A 115 -31.32 -7.29 27.19
N ARG A 116 -30.72 -6.15 26.84
CA ARG A 116 -30.02 -6.00 25.54
C ARG A 116 -28.75 -6.85 25.47
N LEU A 117 -27.98 -6.93 26.55
CA LEU A 117 -26.83 -7.83 26.63
C LEU A 117 -27.24 -9.28 26.45
N ALA A 118 -28.34 -9.71 27.10
CA ALA A 118 -28.90 -11.05 26.94
C ALA A 118 -29.33 -11.32 25.48
N ALA A 119 -29.84 -10.32 24.77
CA ALA A 119 -30.23 -10.45 23.36
C ALA A 119 -29.05 -10.52 22.40
N LEU A 120 -27.83 -10.12 22.80
CA LEU A 120 -26.62 -10.26 22.01
C LEU A 120 -25.99 -11.65 22.11
N SER A 121 -26.46 -12.47 23.03
CA SER A 121 -25.94 -13.80 23.32
C SER A 121 -26.96 -14.89 22.95
N GLY A 122 -26.56 -16.15 23.02
CA GLY A 122 -27.44 -17.31 22.79
C GLY A 122 -27.74 -17.62 21.33
N HIS A 123 -27.06 -16.98 20.38
CA HIS A 123 -27.15 -17.39 19.00
C HIS A 123 -26.45 -18.75 18.84
N GLN A 124 -27.14 -19.72 18.27
CA GLN A 124 -26.51 -21.01 17.98
C GLN A 124 -25.38 -20.78 16.98
N SER A 125 -24.17 -20.99 17.44
CA SER A 125 -22.99 -21.07 16.55
C SER A 125 -23.10 -22.44 15.85
N GLN A 126 -23.65 -22.45 14.64
CA GLN A 126 -23.33 -23.55 13.74
C GLN A 126 -21.85 -23.41 13.44
N GLY A 127 -21.06 -24.47 13.72
CA GLY A 127 -19.61 -24.42 13.51
C GLY A 127 -19.33 -23.89 12.11
N GLN A 128 -18.50 -22.86 12.03
CA GLN A 128 -18.12 -22.25 10.74
C GLN A 128 -17.34 -23.30 9.94
N GLU A 129 -17.95 -23.87 8.90
CA GLU A 129 -17.21 -24.66 7.93
C GLU A 129 -16.35 -23.70 7.10
N VAL A 130 -15.05 -23.73 7.36
CA VAL A 130 -14.09 -22.92 6.61
C VAL A 130 -13.68 -23.67 5.35
N ASN A 131 -14.03 -23.13 4.21
CA ASN A 131 -13.46 -23.60 2.94
C ASN A 131 -12.05 -23.04 2.82
N GLU A 132 -11.05 -23.84 3.19
CA GLU A 132 -9.64 -23.43 3.24
C GLU A 132 -9.12 -23.01 1.87
N ALA A 133 -9.51 -23.70 0.80
CA ALA A 133 -9.09 -23.33 -0.56
C ALA A 133 -9.60 -21.93 -0.94
N ALA A 134 -10.88 -21.65 -0.70
CA ALA A 134 -11.45 -20.33 -0.98
C ALA A 134 -10.85 -19.23 -0.08
N LEU A 135 -10.55 -19.56 1.18
CA LEU A 135 -9.88 -18.65 2.11
C LEU A 135 -8.47 -18.29 1.61
N PHE A 136 -7.68 -19.27 1.18
CA PHE A 136 -6.33 -19.08 0.68
C PHE A 136 -6.33 -18.33 -0.65
N GLU A 137 -7.23 -18.65 -1.57
CA GLU A 137 -7.41 -17.93 -2.83
C GLU A 137 -7.76 -16.45 -2.57
N SER A 138 -8.71 -16.19 -1.67
CA SER A 138 -9.11 -14.83 -1.32
C SER A 138 -7.97 -14.04 -0.65
N LEU A 139 -7.24 -14.67 0.27
CA LEU A 139 -6.13 -14.05 0.98
C LEU A 139 -4.94 -13.76 0.05
N ALA A 140 -4.69 -14.61 -0.95
CA ALA A 140 -3.65 -14.41 -1.95
C ALA A 140 -4.06 -13.48 -3.10
N GLY A 141 -5.34 -13.18 -3.23
CA GLY A 141 -5.91 -12.38 -4.32
C GLY A 141 -5.56 -10.89 -4.26
N ALA A 142 -6.11 -10.13 -5.19
CA ALA A 142 -5.81 -8.71 -5.38
C ALA A 142 -6.08 -7.84 -4.15
N GLU A 143 -7.18 -8.10 -3.44
CA GLU A 143 -7.59 -7.39 -2.22
C GLU A 143 -7.07 -8.08 -0.94
N GLY A 144 -6.21 -9.10 -1.09
CA GLY A 144 -5.69 -9.90 -0.01
C GLY A 144 -4.43 -9.31 0.64
N ILE A 145 -3.52 -10.19 1.06
CA ILE A 145 -2.36 -9.82 1.87
C ILE A 145 -1.39 -8.87 1.14
N CYS A 146 -1.28 -8.99 -0.19
CA CYS A 146 -0.44 -8.13 -1.03
C CYS A 146 -1.19 -6.91 -1.58
N SER A 147 -2.35 -6.52 -1.03
CA SER A 147 -3.08 -5.32 -1.47
C SER A 147 -2.34 -4.01 -1.14
N GLY A 148 -1.59 -3.97 -0.06
CA GLY A 148 -0.83 -2.79 0.39
C GLY A 148 0.68 -2.89 0.25
N GLY A 149 1.21 -4.00 -0.25
CA GLY A 149 2.65 -4.22 -0.42
C GLY A 149 2.94 -5.50 -1.18
N SER A 150 4.14 -5.63 -1.72
CA SER A 150 4.50 -6.75 -2.60
C SER A 150 5.05 -7.97 -1.87
N VAL A 151 5.45 -7.80 -0.61
CA VAL A 151 6.04 -8.85 0.21
C VAL A 151 5.47 -8.81 1.63
N PHE A 152 5.49 -9.94 2.30
CA PHE A 152 5.01 -10.07 3.68
C PHE A 152 5.80 -11.13 4.46
N SER A 153 5.81 -11.00 5.76
CA SER A 153 6.36 -11.95 6.73
C SER A 153 5.30 -12.95 7.21
N ARG A 154 5.74 -14.02 7.88
CA ARG A 154 4.82 -14.94 8.57
C ARG A 154 3.95 -14.23 9.62
N SER A 155 4.50 -13.24 10.32
CA SER A 155 3.75 -12.44 11.29
C SER A 155 2.62 -11.64 10.65
N GLU A 156 2.88 -11.04 9.49
CA GLU A 156 1.86 -10.31 8.71
C GLU A 156 0.82 -11.26 8.12
N ALA A 157 1.21 -12.45 7.66
CA ALA A 157 0.27 -13.48 7.21
C ALA A 157 -0.69 -13.89 8.32
N LEU A 158 -0.20 -14.06 9.54
CA LEU A 158 -1.01 -14.40 10.70
C LEU A 158 -2.00 -13.27 11.04
N VAL A 159 -1.57 -12.02 11.00
CA VAL A 159 -2.46 -10.86 11.22
C VAL A 159 -3.52 -10.76 10.13
N ALA A 160 -3.13 -10.95 8.88
CA ALA A 160 -4.04 -10.93 7.74
C ALA A 160 -5.08 -12.07 7.86
N MET A 161 -4.65 -13.30 8.12
CA MET A 161 -5.50 -14.47 8.32
C MET A 161 -6.51 -14.25 9.47
N ALA A 162 -6.05 -13.73 10.62
CA ALA A 162 -6.88 -13.46 11.78
C ALA A 162 -8.00 -12.45 11.52
N ASN A 163 -7.81 -11.53 10.61
CA ASN A 163 -8.77 -10.46 10.30
C ASN A 163 -9.51 -10.64 8.98
N HIS A 164 -9.16 -11.69 8.22
CA HIS A 164 -9.77 -11.95 6.91
C HIS A 164 -11.27 -12.21 7.04
N PRO A 165 -12.10 -11.55 6.22
CA PRO A 165 -13.53 -11.82 6.18
C PRO A 165 -13.77 -13.17 5.52
N VAL A 166 -14.49 -14.04 6.21
CA VAL A 166 -14.99 -15.30 5.64
C VAL A 166 -16.40 -15.05 5.11
N PRO A 167 -16.68 -15.35 3.84
CA PRO A 167 -18.03 -15.25 3.32
C PRO A 167 -19.01 -16.06 4.17
N ALA A 168 -20.12 -15.46 4.57
CA ALA A 168 -21.19 -16.17 5.21
C ALA A 168 -21.99 -16.97 4.17
N ALA A 169 -22.60 -18.06 4.60
CA ALA A 169 -23.53 -18.79 3.74
C ALA A 169 -24.77 -17.91 3.45
N ASP A 170 -25.26 -17.97 2.21
CA ASP A 170 -26.58 -17.45 1.80
C ASP A 170 -26.83 -15.93 1.95
N GLY A 171 -25.80 -15.08 1.70
CA GLY A 171 -26.00 -13.63 1.62
C GLY A 171 -26.03 -12.92 2.98
N GLU A 172 -25.70 -13.59 4.07
CA GLU A 172 -25.43 -12.97 5.37
C GLU A 172 -24.15 -12.12 5.32
N GLN A 173 -24.00 -11.20 6.27
CA GLN A 173 -22.78 -10.41 6.41
C GLN A 173 -21.55 -11.29 6.62
N ALA A 174 -20.43 -10.92 5.99
CA ALA A 174 -19.15 -11.57 6.22
C ALA A 174 -18.83 -11.63 7.72
N GLN A 175 -18.27 -12.74 8.16
CA GLN A 175 -17.90 -13.00 9.55
C GLN A 175 -16.38 -13.10 9.66
N PRO A 176 -15.78 -12.86 10.84
CA PRO A 176 -14.37 -13.17 11.04
C PRO A 176 -14.14 -14.67 10.99
N LEU A 177 -12.90 -15.05 10.74
CA LEU A 177 -12.50 -16.44 10.95
C LEU A 177 -12.66 -16.79 12.46
N LEU A 178 -13.58 -17.70 12.75
CA LEU A 178 -13.95 -18.10 14.11
C LEU A 178 -13.22 -19.39 14.48
N CYS A 179 -11.93 -19.31 14.73
CA CYS A 179 -11.11 -20.40 15.19
C CYS A 179 -10.20 -19.99 16.35
N GLY A 180 -9.82 -20.95 17.19
CA GLY A 180 -8.85 -20.73 18.27
C GLY A 180 -7.45 -20.45 17.73
N ALA A 181 -6.57 -19.93 18.59
CA ALA A 181 -5.22 -19.51 18.23
C ALA A 181 -4.39 -20.63 17.58
N SER A 182 -4.49 -21.87 18.09
CA SER A 182 -3.75 -23.02 17.53
C SER A 182 -4.15 -23.29 16.08
N ARG A 183 -5.47 -23.26 15.78
CA ARG A 183 -5.96 -23.48 14.42
C ARG A 183 -5.59 -22.35 13.48
N LEU A 184 -5.58 -21.11 13.98
CA LEU A 184 -5.15 -19.96 13.21
C LEU A 184 -3.68 -20.07 12.79
N ILE A 185 -2.82 -20.55 13.68
CA ILE A 185 -1.40 -20.81 13.38
C ILE A 185 -1.28 -21.90 12.30
N GLU A 186 -2.01 -23.02 12.45
CA GLU A 186 -1.99 -24.10 11.47
C GLU A 186 -2.45 -23.62 10.08
N LEU A 187 -3.57 -22.88 10.00
CA LEU A 187 -4.05 -22.31 8.73
C LEU A 187 -3.06 -21.34 8.11
N THR A 188 -2.37 -20.55 8.93
CA THR A 188 -1.34 -19.64 8.44
C THR A 188 -0.15 -20.42 7.86
N ASP A 189 0.31 -21.47 8.54
CA ASP A 189 1.43 -22.29 8.05
C ASP A 189 1.03 -23.07 6.78
N GLN A 190 -0.21 -23.56 6.70
CA GLN A 190 -0.76 -24.19 5.49
C GLN A 190 -0.86 -23.18 4.32
N PHE A 191 -1.31 -21.94 4.59
CA PHE A 191 -1.35 -20.88 3.58
C PHE A 191 0.05 -20.58 3.03
N LEU A 192 1.05 -20.42 3.91
CA LEU A 192 2.43 -20.18 3.51
C LEU A 192 3.05 -21.33 2.71
N ALA A 193 2.58 -22.56 2.92
CA ALA A 193 2.99 -23.76 2.17
C ALA A 193 2.15 -24.03 0.92
N SER A 194 1.11 -23.23 0.67
CA SER A 194 0.19 -23.45 -0.45
C SER A 194 0.79 -23.02 -1.79
N GLU A 195 0.16 -23.47 -2.88
CA GLU A 195 0.51 -23.07 -4.25
C GLU A 195 0.32 -21.56 -4.55
N HIS A 196 -0.38 -20.83 -3.69
CA HIS A 196 -0.61 -19.39 -3.83
C HIS A 196 0.54 -18.52 -3.34
N VAL A 197 1.49 -19.08 -2.59
CA VAL A 197 2.55 -18.33 -1.89
C VAL A 197 3.93 -18.79 -2.33
N VAL A 198 4.84 -17.84 -2.49
CA VAL A 198 6.24 -18.08 -2.85
C VAL A 198 7.14 -17.49 -1.77
N ALA A 199 8.04 -18.30 -1.22
CA ALA A 199 9.10 -17.82 -0.33
C ALA A 199 10.20 -17.14 -1.18
N LEU A 200 10.58 -15.92 -0.79
CA LEU A 200 11.59 -15.12 -1.50
C LEU A 200 12.99 -15.27 -0.94
N THR A 201 13.13 -15.71 0.31
CA THR A 201 14.41 -15.84 1.01
C THR A 201 14.45 -17.14 1.81
N ASP A 202 15.63 -17.74 1.91
CA ASP A 202 15.90 -18.93 2.73
C ASP A 202 16.43 -18.57 4.15
N ALA A 203 16.05 -17.40 4.66
CA ALA A 203 16.45 -16.93 5.98
C ALA A 203 15.63 -17.59 7.10
N ASP A 204 16.07 -17.46 8.35
CA ASP A 204 15.34 -17.93 9.54
C ASP A 204 13.93 -17.29 9.65
N GLU A 205 13.79 -16.05 9.16
CA GLU A 205 12.50 -15.35 8.98
C GLU A 205 12.33 -15.02 7.50
N PRO A 206 11.77 -15.95 6.70
CA PRO A 206 11.59 -15.74 5.27
C PRO A 206 10.55 -14.66 4.98
N LEU A 207 10.80 -13.92 3.91
CA LEU A 207 9.80 -13.07 3.29
C LEU A 207 9.07 -13.87 2.20
N TYR A 208 7.81 -13.57 2.04
CA TYR A 208 6.91 -14.22 1.10
C TYR A 208 6.27 -13.21 0.17
N THR A 209 5.81 -13.69 -0.96
CA THR A 209 4.91 -12.99 -1.87
C THR A 209 3.82 -13.95 -2.36
N THR A 210 2.82 -13.44 -3.06
CA THR A 210 1.81 -14.29 -3.69
C THR A 210 2.14 -14.52 -5.17
N VAL A 211 1.70 -15.65 -5.72
CA VAL A 211 1.80 -15.94 -7.17
C VAL A 211 1.07 -14.86 -7.96
N GLU A 212 -0.04 -14.36 -7.45
CA GLU A 212 -0.79 -13.27 -8.07
C GLU A 212 0.06 -11.98 -8.15
N MET A 213 0.79 -11.62 -7.08
CA MET A 213 1.68 -10.46 -7.07
C MET A 213 2.86 -10.63 -8.03
N LEU A 214 3.44 -11.84 -8.12
CA LEU A 214 4.45 -12.13 -9.16
C LEU A 214 3.89 -11.90 -10.56
N GLY A 215 2.63 -12.30 -10.81
CA GLY A 215 1.96 -12.01 -12.06
C GLY A 215 1.81 -10.51 -12.35
N VAL A 216 1.59 -9.67 -11.32
CA VAL A 216 1.61 -8.20 -11.45
C VAL A 216 3.01 -7.73 -11.90
N GLN A 217 4.06 -8.19 -11.22
CA GLN A 217 5.44 -7.81 -11.54
C GLN A 217 5.86 -8.25 -12.96
N ASP A 218 5.45 -9.46 -13.37
CA ASP A 218 5.68 -9.94 -14.73
C ASP A 218 4.98 -9.07 -15.78
N ARG A 219 3.76 -8.61 -15.52
CA ARG A 219 3.06 -7.69 -16.42
C ARG A 219 3.77 -6.33 -16.52
N ILE A 220 4.26 -5.79 -15.41
CA ILE A 220 5.06 -4.55 -15.39
C ILE A 220 6.29 -4.72 -16.27
N ALA A 221 7.08 -5.79 -16.05
CA ALA A 221 8.29 -6.09 -16.80
C ALA A 221 8.01 -6.28 -18.31
N ALA A 222 6.95 -7.02 -18.64
CA ALA A 222 6.54 -7.24 -20.02
C ALA A 222 6.10 -5.95 -20.73
N ARG A 223 5.31 -5.08 -20.04
CA ARG A 223 4.90 -3.77 -20.58
C ARG A 223 6.11 -2.87 -20.78
N PHE A 224 7.03 -2.83 -19.82
CA PHE A 224 8.26 -2.04 -19.92
C PHE A 224 9.06 -2.46 -21.15
N THR A 225 9.32 -3.76 -21.31
CA THR A 225 10.03 -4.33 -22.45
C THR A 225 9.34 -4.04 -23.78
N LYS A 226 8.02 -4.21 -23.85
CA LYS A 226 7.21 -3.86 -25.03
C LYS A 226 7.24 -2.36 -25.35
N GLY A 227 7.45 -1.52 -24.35
CA GLY A 227 7.51 -0.07 -24.49
C GLY A 227 8.82 0.47 -25.05
N LEU A 228 9.87 -0.36 -25.11
CA LEU A 228 11.19 0.05 -25.61
C LEU A 228 11.16 0.34 -27.12
N HIS A 229 11.91 1.35 -27.55
CA HIS A 229 12.14 1.71 -28.96
C HIS A 229 10.86 1.86 -29.81
N ARG A 230 9.77 2.36 -29.21
CA ARG A 230 8.49 2.54 -29.92
C ARG A 230 8.43 3.79 -30.78
N GLY A 231 9.45 4.65 -30.76
CA GLY A 231 9.40 5.97 -31.37
C GLY A 231 8.36 6.89 -30.72
N ALA A 232 7.99 6.62 -29.46
CA ALA A 232 6.97 7.36 -28.75
C ALA A 232 7.54 8.71 -28.27
N HIS A 233 6.82 9.80 -28.59
CA HIS A 233 7.09 11.15 -28.10
C HIS A 233 8.54 11.60 -28.34
N LEU A 234 9.07 11.32 -29.55
CA LEU A 234 10.37 11.82 -29.98
C LEU A 234 10.31 13.34 -30.12
N THR A 235 11.22 14.00 -29.44
CA THR A 235 11.34 15.47 -29.49
C THR A 235 12.45 15.85 -30.45
N PRO A 236 12.22 16.75 -31.41
CA PRO A 236 13.26 17.26 -32.30
C PRO A 236 14.43 17.88 -31.54
N ASP A 237 15.63 17.76 -32.11
CA ASP A 237 16.90 18.17 -31.46
C ASP A 237 16.91 19.66 -31.12
N ASP A 238 16.39 20.52 -32.00
CA ASP A 238 16.30 21.95 -31.81
C ASP A 238 15.45 22.35 -30.60
N HIS A 239 14.35 21.62 -30.33
CA HIS A 239 13.54 21.85 -29.13
C HIS A 239 14.26 21.40 -27.85
N VAL A 240 15.02 20.31 -27.91
CA VAL A 240 15.82 19.83 -26.77
C VAL A 240 16.96 20.81 -26.49
N GLU A 241 17.70 21.24 -27.51
CA GLU A 241 18.78 22.21 -27.37
C GLU A 241 18.27 23.54 -26.81
N ALA A 242 17.18 24.08 -27.34
CA ALA A 242 16.57 25.30 -26.83
C ALA A 242 16.10 25.19 -25.38
N ALA A 243 15.59 24.04 -24.95
CA ALA A 243 15.25 23.79 -23.55
C ALA A 243 16.50 23.72 -22.67
N LEU A 244 17.55 23.04 -23.12
CA LEU A 244 18.83 22.97 -22.39
C LEU A 244 19.55 24.30 -22.29
N GLU A 245 19.39 25.20 -23.26
CA GLU A 245 19.89 26.59 -23.20
C GLU A 245 19.12 27.41 -22.17
N ARG A 246 17.79 27.33 -22.15
CA ARG A 246 16.97 28.00 -21.13
C ARG A 246 17.26 27.52 -19.71
N HIS A 247 17.60 26.26 -19.55
CA HIS A 247 17.98 25.64 -18.29
C HIS A 247 19.51 25.43 -18.18
N ALA A 248 20.31 26.49 -18.46
CA ALA A 248 21.78 26.42 -18.51
C ALA A 248 22.44 26.00 -17.19
N HIS A 249 21.72 26.12 -16.08
CA HIS A 249 22.16 25.72 -14.73
C HIS A 249 22.14 24.19 -14.49
N LEU A 250 21.59 23.40 -15.41
CA LEU A 250 21.56 21.94 -15.29
C LEU A 250 22.96 21.34 -15.32
N THR A 251 23.21 20.36 -14.45
CA THR A 251 24.43 19.57 -14.45
C THR A 251 24.53 18.70 -15.71
N GLY A 252 25.72 18.17 -15.99
CA GLY A 252 25.93 17.29 -17.14
C GLY A 252 25.06 16.02 -17.10
N GLU A 253 24.79 15.49 -15.91
CA GLU A 253 23.92 14.31 -15.71
C GLU A 253 22.44 14.65 -15.97
N GLN A 254 21.99 15.80 -15.45
CA GLN A 254 20.63 16.28 -15.69
C GLN A 254 20.39 16.57 -17.18
N ARG A 255 21.35 17.19 -17.87
CA ARG A 255 21.30 17.43 -19.33
C ARG A 255 21.22 16.12 -20.10
N ARG A 256 22.00 15.10 -19.71
CA ARG A 256 21.93 13.77 -20.31
C ARG A 256 20.56 13.14 -20.13
N LEU A 257 19.96 13.22 -18.94
CA LEU A 257 18.62 12.69 -18.67
C LEU A 257 17.56 13.37 -19.54
N VAL A 258 17.63 14.73 -19.68
CA VAL A 258 16.72 15.46 -20.58
C VAL A 258 16.83 14.93 -22.02
N THR A 259 18.06 14.82 -22.53
CA THR A 259 18.29 14.30 -23.88
C THR A 259 17.73 12.86 -24.05
N GLU A 260 18.03 11.98 -23.12
CA GLU A 260 17.57 10.59 -23.18
C GLU A 260 16.04 10.47 -23.09
N TRP A 261 15.40 11.21 -22.20
CA TRP A 261 13.94 11.15 -22.06
C TRP A 261 13.20 11.73 -23.27
N CYS A 262 13.79 12.71 -23.94
CA CYS A 262 13.21 13.36 -25.12
C CYS A 262 13.50 12.59 -26.44
N GLN A 263 14.62 11.88 -26.53
CA GLN A 263 15.11 11.37 -27.83
C GLN A 263 15.16 9.84 -27.95
N ARG A 264 15.04 9.06 -26.86
CA ARG A 264 15.10 7.59 -26.94
C ARG A 264 13.84 6.94 -27.52
N GLY A 265 12.71 7.63 -27.50
CA GLY A 265 11.45 7.12 -28.05
C GLY A 265 10.88 5.90 -27.32
N HIS A 266 11.24 5.70 -26.06
CA HIS A 266 10.64 4.69 -25.21
C HIS A 266 9.31 5.16 -24.66
N ARG A 267 8.31 4.28 -24.61
CA ARG A 267 7.01 4.62 -24.01
C ARG A 267 7.12 4.76 -22.50
N PHE A 268 7.89 3.89 -21.86
CA PHE A 268 8.12 3.89 -20.42
C PHE A 268 9.60 4.17 -20.14
N GLN A 269 9.88 5.12 -19.28
CA GLN A 269 11.24 5.44 -18.84
C GLN A 269 11.20 5.78 -17.34
N ALA A 270 12.25 5.37 -16.63
CA ALA A 270 12.40 5.67 -15.23
C ALA A 270 13.78 6.29 -14.96
N ALA A 271 13.85 7.19 -13.98
CA ALA A 271 15.09 7.79 -13.50
C ALA A 271 15.13 7.73 -11.97
N ILE A 272 16.29 7.39 -11.46
CA ILE A 272 16.58 7.41 -10.02
C ILE A 272 17.36 8.70 -9.71
N GLY A 273 16.84 9.48 -8.77
CA GLY A 273 17.51 10.69 -8.29
C GLY A 273 17.38 10.81 -6.78
N ARG A 274 18.51 10.99 -6.08
CA ARG A 274 18.52 11.23 -4.63
C ARG A 274 17.77 12.51 -4.26
N ALA A 275 17.39 12.64 -2.99
CA ALA A 275 16.84 13.90 -2.48
C ALA A 275 17.83 15.06 -2.75
N GLY A 276 17.32 16.18 -3.26
CA GLY A 276 18.15 17.33 -3.61
C GLY A 276 18.92 17.23 -4.94
N ALA A 277 18.81 16.13 -5.70
CA ALA A 277 19.48 15.97 -7.00
C ALA A 277 18.90 16.85 -8.13
N GLY A 278 17.90 17.70 -7.84
CA GLY A 278 17.27 18.57 -8.83
C GLY A 278 16.31 17.84 -9.78
N LYS A 279 15.66 16.78 -9.29
CA LYS A 279 14.67 16.00 -10.06
C LYS A 279 13.62 16.89 -10.74
N THR A 280 12.98 17.75 -9.96
CA THR A 280 11.92 18.63 -10.44
C THR A 280 12.43 19.65 -11.47
N THR A 281 13.66 20.17 -11.30
CA THR A 281 14.30 21.06 -12.26
C THR A 281 14.58 20.36 -13.60
N THR A 282 14.99 19.09 -13.55
CA THR A 282 15.20 18.28 -14.75
C THR A 282 13.88 18.01 -15.47
N VAL A 283 12.82 17.71 -14.73
CA VAL A 283 11.45 17.52 -15.27
C VAL A 283 10.96 18.81 -15.93
N ALA A 284 11.22 19.99 -15.35
CA ALA A 284 10.85 21.27 -15.95
C ALA A 284 11.50 21.47 -17.33
N ALA A 285 12.78 21.15 -17.45
CA ALA A 285 13.48 21.24 -18.75
C ALA A 285 12.92 20.24 -19.79
N CYS A 286 12.59 19.02 -19.36
CA CYS A 286 11.92 18.05 -20.22
C CYS A 286 10.52 18.55 -20.66
N ALA A 287 9.73 19.09 -19.73
CA ALA A 287 8.39 19.60 -19.99
C ALA A 287 8.43 20.75 -21.02
N ASP A 288 9.41 21.63 -20.92
CA ASP A 288 9.64 22.70 -21.90
C ASP A 288 9.91 22.15 -23.29
N ALA A 289 10.80 21.13 -23.41
CA ALA A 289 11.13 20.53 -24.69
C ALA A 289 9.92 19.80 -25.30
N TRP A 290 9.21 19.02 -24.50
CA TRP A 290 8.01 18.28 -24.94
C TRP A 290 6.87 19.20 -25.36
N THR A 291 6.60 20.26 -24.59
CA THR A 291 5.58 21.25 -24.90
C THR A 291 5.91 21.99 -26.19
N ALA A 292 7.18 22.37 -26.41
CA ALA A 292 7.62 22.98 -27.66
C ALA A 292 7.42 22.05 -28.86
N ALA A 293 7.60 20.74 -28.68
CA ALA A 293 7.31 19.73 -29.71
C ALA A 293 5.82 19.43 -29.87
N GLY A 294 4.93 20.10 -29.12
CA GLY A 294 3.48 20.00 -29.20
C GLY A 294 2.89 18.82 -28.45
N TYR A 295 3.62 18.22 -27.53
CA TYR A 295 3.07 17.21 -26.63
C TYR A 295 2.38 17.86 -25.43
N ARG A 296 1.35 17.18 -24.89
CA ARG A 296 0.73 17.55 -23.63
C ARG A 296 1.48 16.86 -22.50
N VAL A 297 1.94 17.64 -21.52
CA VAL A 297 2.67 17.13 -20.36
C VAL A 297 1.78 17.24 -19.14
N LEU A 298 1.59 16.13 -18.45
CA LEU A 298 0.83 16.05 -17.21
C LEU A 298 1.73 15.49 -16.10
N GLY A 299 1.42 15.87 -14.86
CA GLY A 299 2.14 15.39 -13.69
C GLY A 299 1.26 14.54 -12.77
N ALA A 300 1.90 13.62 -12.06
CA ALA A 300 1.28 12.87 -10.99
C ALA A 300 2.25 12.71 -9.81
N ALA A 301 1.71 12.61 -8.60
CA ALA A 301 2.44 12.16 -7.42
C ALA A 301 1.49 11.44 -6.46
N VAL A 302 2.03 10.60 -5.57
CA VAL A 302 1.20 9.85 -4.62
C VAL A 302 0.54 10.77 -3.60
N LYS A 303 1.25 11.82 -3.15
CA LYS A 303 0.77 12.76 -2.14
C LYS A 303 0.37 14.10 -2.78
N GLY A 304 -0.74 14.68 -2.31
CA GLY A 304 -1.21 15.99 -2.80
C GLY A 304 -0.21 17.14 -2.59
N GLU A 305 0.64 17.08 -1.57
CA GLU A 305 1.71 18.07 -1.35
C GLU A 305 2.79 17.96 -2.45
N ALA A 306 3.24 16.75 -2.77
CA ALA A 306 4.19 16.49 -3.84
C ALA A 306 3.61 16.90 -5.20
N THR A 307 2.32 16.64 -5.44
CA THR A 307 1.59 17.09 -6.64
C THR A 307 1.65 18.60 -6.80
N ARG A 308 1.36 19.36 -5.75
CA ARG A 308 1.43 20.85 -5.78
C ARG A 308 2.85 21.36 -5.99
N THR A 309 3.82 20.71 -5.35
CA THR A 309 5.25 21.05 -5.50
C THR A 309 5.71 20.83 -6.94
N LEU A 310 5.34 19.69 -7.54
CA LEU A 310 5.65 19.37 -8.93
C LEU A 310 5.02 20.42 -9.88
N ALA A 311 3.74 20.73 -9.72
CA ALA A 311 3.03 21.73 -10.52
C ALA A 311 3.68 23.11 -10.43
N ALA A 312 3.98 23.58 -9.22
CA ALA A 312 4.58 24.88 -9.00
C ALA A 312 5.98 25.02 -9.62
N ALA A 313 6.76 23.95 -9.60
CA ALA A 313 8.14 23.95 -10.10
C ALA A 313 8.26 23.75 -11.61
N THR A 314 7.29 23.07 -12.23
CA THR A 314 7.34 22.69 -13.65
C THR A 314 6.34 23.43 -14.52
N GLY A 315 5.32 24.04 -13.93
CA GLY A 315 4.23 24.71 -14.65
C GLY A 315 3.27 23.75 -15.37
N ILE A 316 3.37 22.44 -15.15
CA ILE A 316 2.47 21.43 -15.75
C ILE A 316 1.24 21.18 -14.88
N ASP A 317 0.15 20.76 -15.49
CA ASP A 317 -1.05 20.35 -14.76
C ASP A 317 -0.77 19.01 -14.05
N CYS A 318 -1.03 18.98 -12.74
CA CYS A 318 -0.73 17.84 -11.90
C CYS A 318 -1.94 17.40 -11.08
N GLU A 319 -2.16 16.07 -11.03
CA GLU A 319 -3.15 15.43 -10.17
C GLU A 319 -2.50 14.32 -9.32
N THR A 320 -3.21 13.81 -8.32
CA THR A 320 -2.69 12.66 -7.55
C THR A 320 -2.77 11.38 -8.37
N VAL A 321 -1.88 10.42 -8.08
CA VAL A 321 -1.97 9.08 -8.67
C VAL A 321 -3.35 8.47 -8.43
N ALA A 322 -3.89 8.59 -7.21
CA ALA A 322 -5.23 8.11 -6.88
C ALA A 322 -6.32 8.72 -7.78
N TRP A 323 -6.16 9.99 -8.19
CA TRP A 323 -7.09 10.61 -9.14
C TRP A 323 -7.09 9.88 -10.48
N TYR A 324 -5.91 9.57 -11.03
CA TYR A 324 -5.80 8.82 -12.30
C TYR A 324 -6.40 7.41 -12.16
N LEU A 325 -6.14 6.72 -11.05
CA LEU A 325 -6.61 5.35 -10.82
C LEU A 325 -8.14 5.22 -10.67
N VAL A 326 -8.80 6.28 -10.23
CA VAL A 326 -10.28 6.32 -10.14
C VAL A 326 -10.92 6.68 -11.48
N HIS A 327 -10.26 7.51 -12.30
CA HIS A 327 -10.76 7.96 -13.60
C HIS A 327 -10.26 7.05 -14.73
N THR A 328 -10.65 5.77 -14.69
CA THR A 328 -10.18 4.75 -15.64
C THR A 328 -10.94 4.70 -16.96
N ASP A 329 -12.06 5.45 -17.09
CA ASP A 329 -12.81 5.51 -18.34
C ASP A 329 -11.98 6.23 -19.43
N PRO A 330 -11.63 5.57 -20.54
CA PRO A 330 -10.82 6.15 -21.60
C PRO A 330 -11.39 7.45 -22.21
N GLN A 331 -12.70 7.70 -22.07
CA GLN A 331 -13.33 8.91 -22.59
C GLN A 331 -13.18 10.12 -21.65
N SER A 332 -13.01 9.87 -20.36
CA SER A 332 -12.81 10.90 -19.33
C SER A 332 -11.35 11.10 -18.95
N LEU A 333 -10.49 10.13 -19.29
CA LEU A 333 -9.06 10.19 -18.99
C LEU A 333 -8.38 11.27 -19.84
N PRO A 334 -7.59 12.15 -19.23
CA PRO A 334 -6.85 13.16 -20.00
C PRO A 334 -5.60 12.59 -20.70
N LEU A 335 -5.54 11.28 -20.93
CA LEU A 335 -4.42 10.60 -21.59
C LEU A 335 -4.75 10.23 -23.02
N ASP A 336 -3.87 10.56 -23.95
CA ASP A 336 -3.93 10.20 -25.36
C ASP A 336 -2.54 9.94 -25.94
N SER A 337 -2.47 9.65 -27.24
CA SER A 337 -1.20 9.36 -27.93
C SER A 337 -0.25 10.56 -28.04
N ARG A 338 -0.63 11.74 -27.59
CA ARG A 338 0.22 12.96 -27.51
C ARG A 338 0.54 13.35 -26.06
N THR A 339 0.16 12.54 -25.10
CA THR A 339 0.32 12.84 -23.68
C THR A 339 1.55 12.15 -23.09
N ILE A 340 2.33 12.90 -22.33
CA ILE A 340 3.43 12.39 -21.49
C ILE A 340 3.03 12.62 -20.04
N LEU A 341 2.87 11.54 -19.27
CA LEU A 341 2.59 11.58 -17.83
C LEU A 341 3.89 11.39 -17.06
N VAL A 342 4.25 12.38 -16.27
CA VAL A 342 5.40 12.34 -15.36
C VAL A 342 4.91 12.00 -13.96
N VAL A 343 5.44 10.94 -13.37
CA VAL A 343 5.13 10.53 -11.98
C VAL A 343 6.33 10.80 -11.10
N ASP A 344 6.18 11.74 -10.19
CA ASP A 344 7.17 12.03 -9.15
C ASP A 344 6.96 11.15 -7.91
N GLU A 345 8.00 10.97 -7.12
CA GLU A 345 8.03 10.04 -6.00
C GLU A 345 7.59 8.60 -6.39
N ALA A 346 7.88 8.18 -7.61
CA ALA A 346 7.45 6.88 -8.14
C ALA A 346 7.91 5.67 -7.30
N SER A 347 8.94 5.84 -6.46
CA SER A 347 9.37 4.84 -5.46
C SER A 347 8.33 4.54 -4.38
N THR A 348 7.32 5.38 -4.24
CA THR A 348 6.23 5.19 -3.27
C THR A 348 4.98 4.53 -3.86
N LEU A 349 4.96 4.29 -5.18
CA LEU A 349 3.89 3.56 -5.83
C LEU A 349 3.87 2.10 -5.38
N SER A 350 2.67 1.55 -5.22
CA SER A 350 2.51 0.10 -5.17
C SER A 350 2.72 -0.52 -6.56
N ASP A 351 3.12 -1.79 -6.62
CA ASP A 351 3.26 -2.50 -7.91
C ASP A 351 1.93 -2.51 -8.67
N ARG A 352 0.79 -2.60 -7.98
CA ARG A 352 -0.55 -2.56 -8.60
C ARG A 352 -0.87 -1.21 -9.22
N ASP A 353 -0.55 -0.12 -8.51
CA ASP A 353 -0.76 1.23 -9.04
C ASP A 353 0.09 1.46 -10.29
N LEU A 354 1.35 1.01 -10.23
CA LEU A 354 2.26 1.08 -11.36
C LEU A 354 1.76 0.25 -12.55
N ASP A 355 1.33 -1.00 -12.33
CA ASP A 355 0.75 -1.87 -13.38
C ASP A 355 -0.44 -1.21 -14.04
N THR A 356 -1.36 -0.63 -13.24
CA THR A 356 -2.55 0.08 -13.75
C THR A 356 -2.17 1.33 -14.55
N LEU A 357 -1.26 2.17 -14.06
CA LEU A 357 -0.79 3.36 -14.79
C LEU A 357 -0.12 2.99 -16.11
N MET A 358 0.69 1.92 -16.13
CA MET A 358 1.33 1.43 -17.34
C MET A 358 0.32 0.87 -18.33
N GLU A 359 -0.73 0.19 -17.87
CA GLU A 359 -1.84 -0.28 -18.70
C GLU A 359 -2.59 0.88 -19.34
N MET A 360 -2.95 1.88 -18.53
CA MET A 360 -3.62 3.09 -19.00
C MET A 360 -2.79 3.81 -20.07
N ALA A 361 -1.50 4.00 -19.82
CA ALA A 361 -0.61 4.63 -20.79
C ALA A 361 -0.42 3.77 -22.07
N ALA A 362 -0.36 2.45 -21.94
CA ALA A 362 -0.28 1.56 -23.10
C ALA A 362 -1.55 1.59 -23.96
N THR A 363 -2.72 1.62 -23.33
CA THR A 363 -4.03 1.60 -23.99
C THR A 363 -4.34 2.92 -24.71
N THR A 364 -4.03 4.05 -24.07
CA THR A 364 -4.27 5.39 -24.63
C THR A 364 -3.20 5.84 -25.61
N GLY A 365 -2.05 5.17 -25.64
CA GLY A 365 -0.90 5.57 -26.45
C GLY A 365 0.01 6.60 -25.76
N ALA A 366 -0.29 7.03 -24.53
CA ALA A 366 0.51 7.94 -23.75
C ALA A 366 1.88 7.35 -23.40
N SER A 367 2.82 8.20 -23.00
CA SER A 367 4.11 7.79 -22.40
C SER A 367 4.15 8.09 -20.91
N LEU A 368 4.86 7.23 -20.16
CA LEU A 368 5.04 7.37 -18.73
C LEU A 368 6.52 7.64 -18.41
N ARG A 369 6.77 8.63 -17.59
CA ARG A 369 8.09 9.00 -17.06
C ARG A 369 8.05 8.90 -15.54
N LEU A 370 8.80 7.96 -14.98
CA LEU A 370 8.86 7.68 -13.55
C LEU A 370 10.14 8.32 -12.98
N ILE A 371 10.00 9.10 -11.92
CA ILE A 371 11.16 9.63 -11.20
C ILE A 371 10.99 9.43 -9.71
N GLY A 372 12.01 8.95 -9.03
CA GLY A 372 11.93 8.64 -7.61
C GLY A 372 13.29 8.43 -6.96
N ASP A 373 13.27 8.25 -5.65
CA ASP A 373 14.44 7.93 -4.84
C ASP A 373 14.16 6.63 -4.07
N PRO A 374 14.73 5.50 -4.52
CA PRO A 374 14.49 4.22 -3.86
C PRO A 374 15.03 4.13 -2.43
N ALA A 375 15.93 5.05 -2.04
CA ALA A 375 16.46 5.11 -0.68
C ALA A 375 15.46 5.72 0.32
N GLN A 376 14.43 6.43 -0.16
CA GLN A 376 13.43 7.05 0.71
C GLN A 376 12.29 6.11 1.10
N HIS A 377 11.95 5.12 0.24
CA HIS A 377 10.93 4.11 0.54
C HIS A 377 11.17 2.84 -0.30
N GLY A 378 10.98 1.66 0.30
CA GLY A 378 11.40 0.37 -0.25
C GLY A 378 10.61 -0.22 -1.43
N ALA A 379 9.75 0.54 -2.13
CA ALA A 379 8.81 -0.01 -3.11
C ALA A 379 9.38 -0.27 -4.53
N ILE A 380 10.55 0.22 -4.89
CA ILE A 380 11.18 -0.09 -6.21
C ILE A 380 12.25 -1.19 -6.08
N ALA A 381 12.15 -2.12 -5.15
CA ALA A 381 13.10 -3.22 -5.02
C ALA A 381 13.09 -4.18 -6.24
N ALA A 382 11.98 -4.28 -6.95
CA ALA A 382 11.85 -5.08 -8.17
C ALA A 382 12.61 -4.49 -9.37
N VAL A 383 13.08 -3.24 -9.27
CA VAL A 383 13.77 -2.50 -10.33
C VAL A 383 15.26 -2.30 -10.03
N GLN A 384 15.79 -2.84 -8.91
CA GLN A 384 17.20 -2.72 -8.53
C GLN A 384 18.06 -3.87 -9.10
N GLY A 385 18.47 -3.74 -10.36
CA GLY A 385 19.71 -4.34 -10.82
C GLY A 385 20.87 -3.37 -10.57
N ASP A 386 21.81 -3.79 -9.72
CA ASP A 386 23.11 -3.22 -9.46
C ASP A 386 23.21 -2.06 -8.44
N ARG A 387 23.65 -2.41 -7.22
CA ARG A 387 23.89 -1.50 -6.09
C ARG A 387 25.22 -0.74 -6.15
N ASP A 388 26.11 -1.02 -7.11
CA ASP A 388 27.47 -0.49 -7.14
C ASP A 388 27.65 0.85 -7.87
N ALA A 389 26.59 1.43 -8.44
CA ALA A 389 26.62 2.73 -9.13
C ALA A 389 26.25 3.94 -8.20
N ALA A 390 26.43 3.81 -6.90
CA ALA A 390 25.77 4.66 -5.91
C ALA A 390 26.47 6.01 -5.60
N ASP A 391 27.49 6.42 -6.35
CA ASP A 391 28.31 7.61 -6.01
C ASP A 391 28.04 8.89 -6.83
N SER A 392 27.20 8.83 -7.86
CA SER A 392 26.76 10.01 -8.63
C SER A 392 25.30 10.36 -8.34
N GLY A 393 24.98 11.64 -8.23
CA GLY A 393 23.64 12.13 -7.83
C GLY A 393 22.48 11.72 -8.73
N PHE A 394 22.73 11.29 -9.98
CA PHE A 394 21.83 10.65 -10.92
C PHE A 394 22.48 9.39 -11.48
N THR A 395 22.03 8.24 -11.08
CA THR A 395 22.40 6.98 -11.73
C THR A 395 21.40 6.69 -12.85
N GLY A 396 21.89 6.76 -14.03
CA GLY A 396 21.39 6.31 -15.34
C GLY A 396 19.89 6.05 -15.52
N VAL A 397 19.42 6.29 -16.70
CA VAL A 397 18.20 5.66 -17.22
C VAL A 397 18.33 4.18 -16.96
N LEU A 398 17.39 3.62 -16.22
CA LEU A 398 17.31 2.17 -16.06
C LEU A 398 17.36 1.55 -17.46
N GLN A 399 18.51 0.99 -17.81
CA GLN A 399 18.56 0.05 -18.90
C GLN A 399 17.58 -1.06 -18.55
N PRO A 400 16.93 -1.70 -19.56
CA PRO A 400 15.93 -2.72 -19.28
C PRO A 400 16.51 -3.67 -18.26
N ILE A 401 15.85 -3.73 -17.11
CA ILE A 401 16.18 -4.68 -16.09
C ILE A 401 16.07 -6.02 -16.77
N ALA A 402 17.21 -6.65 -17.04
CA ALA A 402 17.22 -8.08 -17.02
C ALA A 402 16.83 -8.42 -15.58
N VAL A 403 15.54 -8.63 -15.35
CA VAL A 403 15.09 -9.37 -14.21
C VAL A 403 15.81 -10.71 -14.38
N GLU A 404 16.95 -10.89 -13.74
CA GLU A 404 17.32 -12.19 -13.25
C GLU A 404 16.20 -12.55 -12.27
N VAL A 405 15.09 -12.99 -12.83
CA VAL A 405 14.16 -13.86 -12.12
C VAL A 405 15.08 -15.00 -11.71
N ALA A 406 15.45 -14.99 -10.44
CA ALA A 406 16.23 -16.05 -9.85
C ALA A 406 15.58 -17.36 -10.32
N PRO A 407 16.34 -18.42 -10.67
CA PRO A 407 15.83 -19.60 -11.34
C PRO A 407 14.84 -20.45 -10.52
N HIS A 408 14.09 -19.86 -9.63
CA HIS A 408 13.04 -20.51 -8.84
C HIS A 408 11.73 -20.75 -9.59
N ALA A 409 11.50 -20.10 -10.73
CA ALA A 409 10.35 -20.41 -11.60
C ALA A 409 10.46 -21.76 -12.34
N ALA A 410 11.60 -22.45 -12.26
CA ALA A 410 11.81 -23.74 -12.91
C ALA A 410 11.48 -24.96 -12.04
N ALA A 411 10.96 -24.77 -10.82
CA ALA A 411 10.67 -25.87 -9.89
C ALA A 411 9.18 -26.12 -9.63
N VAL A 412 8.26 -25.59 -10.46
CA VAL A 412 6.85 -26.00 -10.45
C VAL A 412 6.65 -26.99 -11.61
N PRO A 413 6.63 -28.32 -11.38
CA PRO A 413 6.33 -29.29 -12.44
C PRO A 413 4.83 -29.16 -12.74
N GLY A 414 4.47 -28.64 -13.90
CA GLY A 414 3.09 -28.73 -14.37
C GLY A 414 2.52 -27.53 -15.14
N LEU A 415 3.27 -26.49 -15.44
CA LEU A 415 2.76 -25.33 -16.17
C LEU A 415 3.37 -25.20 -17.58
N VAL A 416 3.51 -26.31 -18.29
CA VAL A 416 3.71 -26.32 -19.75
C VAL A 416 2.84 -27.44 -20.33
N SER A 417 1.65 -27.10 -20.77
CA SER A 417 0.96 -27.71 -21.91
C SER A 417 -0.14 -26.79 -22.40
#